data_a14668e8e7037f3ca6eb317f6c426054
#
_entry.id   a14668e8e7037f3ca6eb317f6c426054
#
_cell.length_a   1.000
_cell.length_b   1.000
_cell.length_c   1.000
_cell.angle_alpha   90.00
_cell.angle_beta   90.00
_cell.angle_gamma   90.00
#
_symmetry.space_group_name_H-M   'P 1'
#
loop_
_entity.id
_entity.type
_entity.pdbx_description
1 polymer ?
#
loop_
_entity_poly.entity_id
_entity_poly.type
_entity_poly.pdbx_seq_one_letter_code
_entity_poly.pdbx_strand_id
1 'polypeptide(L)'
;MEWRKTLLCILLGIFLISFLPVQVGAETFEDYSVSAKSYMLVASTCVSPVYSVCKMTYALSGSVVAGAITVLSLGFALDTATTVGTQAVNGDWIIYPTVFTGDRDVEFIGREESVEGLVLTMDQEQETP
;
A
#
# COMPACT_ATOMS: atom_id res chain seq x y z
N MET A 1 -27.46 10.92 21.95
CA MET A 1 -27.11 11.61 20.68
C MET A 1 -25.76 12.33 20.76
N GLU A 2 -25.30 12.71 21.92
CA GLU A 2 -24.00 13.37 22.15
C GLU A 2 -22.80 12.43 21.93
N TRP A 3 -22.89 11.17 22.29
CA TRP A 3 -21.80 10.19 22.12
C TRP A 3 -21.33 10.05 20.67
N ARG A 4 -22.25 10.06 19.72
CA ARG A 4 -21.90 9.99 18.29
C ARG A 4 -21.05 11.20 17.84
N LYS A 5 -21.34 12.38 18.37
CA LYS A 5 -20.55 13.60 18.10
C LYS A 5 -19.15 13.51 18.72
N THR A 6 -19.07 13.01 19.96
CA THR A 6 -17.78 12.82 20.65
C THR A 6 -16.93 11.79 19.92
N LEU A 7 -17.51 10.67 19.48
CA LEU A 7 -16.83 9.64 18.73
C LEU A 7 -16.34 10.15 17.36
N LEU A 8 -17.17 10.95 16.69
CA LEU A 8 -16.82 11.59 15.42
C LEU A 8 -15.69 12.61 15.59
N CYS A 9 -15.71 13.40 16.67
CA CYS A 9 -14.62 14.35 17.00
C CYS A 9 -13.31 13.63 17.32
N ILE A 10 -13.37 12.50 18.03
CA ILE A 10 -12.18 11.68 18.33
C ILE A 10 -11.61 11.08 17.05
N LEU A 11 -12.45 10.51 16.19
CA LEU A 11 -12.04 9.98 14.89
C LEU A 11 -11.44 11.06 13.98
N LEU A 12 -12.07 12.22 13.93
CA LEU A 12 -11.57 13.37 13.18
C LEU A 12 -10.25 13.88 13.75
N GLY A 13 -10.09 13.90 15.07
CA GLY A 13 -8.85 14.28 15.74
C GLY A 13 -7.70 13.31 15.41
N ILE A 14 -7.94 12.01 15.47
CA ILE A 14 -6.98 10.97 15.10
C ILE A 14 -6.61 11.12 13.63
N PHE A 15 -7.60 11.34 12.76
CA PHE A 15 -7.38 11.56 11.34
C PHE A 15 -6.52 12.80 11.04
N LEU A 16 -6.76 13.92 11.75
CA LEU A 16 -5.96 15.14 11.59
C LEU A 16 -4.52 14.98 12.10
N ILE A 17 -4.32 14.23 13.18
CA ILE A 17 -2.98 13.95 13.73
C ILE A 17 -2.17 13.11 12.72
N SER A 18 -2.81 12.24 11.97
CA SER A 18 -2.15 11.41 10.94
C SER A 18 -1.65 12.23 9.73
N PHE A 19 -2.12 13.47 9.58
CA PHE A 19 -1.68 14.38 8.50
C PHE A 19 -0.55 15.34 8.92
N LEU A 20 -0.09 15.30 10.15
CA LEU A 20 1.09 16.08 10.54
C LEU A 20 2.31 15.48 9.84
N PRO A 21 3.01 16.24 8.98
CA PRO A 21 4.26 15.78 8.37
C PRO A 21 5.30 15.65 9.49
N VAL A 22 5.55 14.43 9.91
CA VAL A 22 6.73 14.14 10.72
C VAL A 22 7.93 14.31 9.78
N GLN A 23 8.64 15.40 9.94
CA GLN A 23 9.93 15.63 9.31
C GLN A 23 10.92 14.66 9.94
N VAL A 24 10.98 13.46 9.41
CA VAL A 24 12.00 12.49 9.78
C VAL A 24 13.25 12.84 8.98
N GLY A 25 14.34 13.18 9.67
CA GLY A 25 15.66 13.34 9.05
C GLY A 25 16.05 12.05 8.34
N ALA A 26 16.84 12.16 7.29
CA ALA A 26 17.32 11.02 6.48
C ALA A 26 18.39 10.21 7.23
N GLU A 27 18.03 9.63 8.36
CA GLU A 27 18.82 8.63 9.08
C GLU A 27 18.25 7.26 8.75
N THR A 28 19.10 6.32 8.40
CA THR A 28 18.69 4.94 8.10
C THR A 28 18.15 4.27 9.36
N PHE A 29 17.20 3.33 9.23
CA PHE A 29 16.62 2.61 10.37
C PHE A 29 17.69 1.99 11.29
N GLU A 30 18.84 1.59 10.73
CA GLU A 30 19.96 0.99 11.48
C GLU A 30 20.62 1.97 12.47
N ASP A 31 20.62 3.26 12.19
CA ASP A 31 21.30 4.29 12.99
C ASP A 31 20.52 4.73 14.23
N TYR A 32 19.23 4.36 14.29
CA TYR A 32 18.37 4.73 15.42
C TYR A 32 18.66 3.93 16.68
N SER A 33 18.48 4.58 17.83
CA SER A 33 18.60 3.93 19.14
C SER A 33 17.59 2.79 19.30
N VAL A 34 17.90 1.81 20.15
CA VAL A 34 17.00 0.66 20.43
C VAL A 34 15.61 1.12 20.86
N SER A 35 15.53 2.18 21.65
CA SER A 35 14.24 2.76 22.07
C SER A 35 13.45 3.30 20.89
N ALA A 36 14.09 4.05 19.99
CA ALA A 36 13.43 4.59 18.79
C ALA A 36 12.95 3.46 17.85
N LYS A 37 13.77 2.45 17.63
CA LYS A 37 13.37 1.25 16.87
C LYS A 37 12.14 0.57 17.47
N SER A 38 12.07 0.47 18.80
CA SER A 38 10.91 -0.12 19.47
C SER A 38 9.63 0.71 19.25
N TYR A 39 9.72 2.04 19.30
CA TYR A 39 8.57 2.91 19.00
C TYR A 39 8.11 2.77 17.55
N MET A 40 9.03 2.69 16.59
CA MET A 40 8.72 2.50 15.17
C MET A 40 8.03 1.15 14.91
N LEU A 41 8.49 0.08 15.58
CA LEU A 41 7.86 -1.24 15.52
C LEU A 41 6.44 -1.21 16.08
N VAL A 42 6.23 -0.59 17.23
CA VAL A 42 4.89 -0.45 17.83
C VAL A 42 3.99 0.39 16.93
N ALA A 43 4.48 1.52 16.43
CA ALA A 43 3.74 2.38 15.51
C ALA A 43 3.34 1.63 14.23
N SER A 44 4.28 0.92 13.61
CA SER A 44 4.03 0.06 12.44
C SER A 44 2.94 -0.98 12.72
N THR A 45 3.03 -1.67 13.87
CA THR A 45 2.05 -2.69 14.26
C THR A 45 0.66 -2.10 14.51
N CYS A 46 0.58 -0.89 15.05
CA CYS A 46 -0.71 -0.21 15.29
C CYS A 46 -1.33 0.35 14.02
N VAL A 47 -0.52 0.87 13.10
CA VAL A 47 -1.01 1.51 11.86
C VAL A 47 -1.32 0.48 10.78
N SER A 48 -0.57 -0.61 10.71
CA SER A 48 -0.74 -1.65 9.68
C SER A 48 -2.17 -2.21 9.58
N PRO A 49 -2.90 -2.53 10.67
CA PRO A 49 -4.27 -3.04 10.56
C PRO A 49 -5.22 -2.03 9.91
N VAL A 50 -5.12 -0.76 10.27
CA VAL A 50 -5.96 0.31 9.71
C VAL A 50 -5.65 0.48 8.23
N TYR A 51 -4.36 0.51 7.88
CA TYR A 51 -3.90 0.58 6.50
C TYR A 51 -4.39 -0.62 5.68
N SER A 52 -4.26 -1.85 6.23
CA SER A 52 -4.69 -3.08 5.56
C SER A 52 -6.20 -3.09 5.28
N VAL A 53 -7.02 -2.57 6.20
CA VAL A 53 -8.48 -2.45 5.97
C VAL A 53 -8.78 -1.48 4.83
N CYS A 54 -8.09 -0.32 4.79
CA CYS A 54 -8.23 0.63 3.69
C CYS A 54 -7.77 0.01 2.37
N LYS A 55 -6.65 -0.67 2.37
CA LYS A 55 -6.10 -1.38 1.21
C LYS A 55 -7.05 -2.47 0.72
N MET A 56 -7.63 -3.26 1.64
CA MET A 56 -8.60 -4.30 1.31
C MET A 56 -9.86 -3.71 0.64
N THR A 57 -10.36 -2.59 1.17
CA THR A 57 -11.52 -1.90 0.58
C THR A 57 -11.20 -1.41 -0.83
N TYR A 58 -10.01 -0.86 -1.03
CA TYR A 58 -9.53 -0.43 -2.34
C TYR A 58 -9.39 -1.61 -3.32
N ALA A 59 -8.76 -2.70 -2.89
CA ALA A 59 -8.59 -3.91 -3.69
C ALA A 59 -9.92 -4.52 -4.12
N LEU A 60 -10.89 -4.61 -3.20
CA LEU A 60 -12.24 -5.09 -3.49
C LEU A 60 -12.95 -4.20 -4.51
N SER A 61 -12.86 -2.87 -4.33
CA SER A 61 -13.46 -1.92 -5.27
C SER A 61 -12.84 -2.02 -6.66
N GLY A 62 -11.52 -2.12 -6.75
CA GLY A 62 -10.80 -2.31 -8.01
C GLY A 62 -11.16 -3.62 -8.70
N SER A 63 -11.29 -4.71 -7.93
CA SER A 63 -11.69 -6.01 -8.47
C SER A 63 -13.12 -5.99 -9.02
N VAL A 64 -14.04 -5.29 -8.36
CA VAL A 64 -15.42 -5.11 -8.86
C VAL A 64 -15.41 -4.31 -10.15
N VAL A 65 -14.64 -3.23 -10.24
CA VAL A 65 -14.50 -2.42 -11.45
C VAL A 65 -13.90 -3.23 -12.59
N ALA A 66 -12.83 -3.99 -12.32
CA ALA A 66 -12.19 -4.86 -13.31
C ALA A 66 -13.20 -5.92 -13.84
N GLY A 67 -13.96 -6.54 -12.94
CA GLY A 67 -15.03 -7.47 -13.31
C GLY A 67 -16.11 -6.82 -14.16
N ALA A 68 -16.54 -5.62 -13.81
CA ALA A 68 -17.54 -4.87 -14.59
C ALA A 68 -17.00 -4.52 -16.00
N ILE A 69 -15.76 -4.09 -16.12
CA ILE A 69 -15.13 -3.82 -17.42
C ILE A 69 -15.12 -5.09 -18.26
N THR A 70 -14.75 -6.24 -17.69
CA THR A 70 -14.71 -7.53 -18.40
C THR A 70 -16.09 -7.91 -18.93
N VAL A 71 -17.12 -7.80 -18.09
CA VAL A 71 -18.50 -8.18 -18.48
C VAL A 71 -19.09 -7.22 -19.50
N LEU A 72 -18.96 -5.90 -19.28
CA LEU A 72 -19.53 -4.89 -20.17
C LEU A 72 -18.82 -4.83 -21.52
N SER A 73 -17.54 -5.12 -21.56
CA SER A 73 -16.77 -5.19 -22.82
C SER A 73 -16.89 -6.54 -23.53
N LEU A 74 -17.66 -7.50 -22.98
CA LEU A 74 -17.72 -8.88 -23.52
C LEU A 74 -16.33 -9.52 -23.69
N GLY A 75 -15.37 -9.11 -22.86
CA GLY A 75 -13.99 -9.58 -22.91
C GLY A 75 -13.06 -8.82 -23.86
N PHE A 76 -13.54 -7.83 -24.61
CA PHE A 76 -12.66 -7.07 -25.53
C PHE A 76 -11.67 -6.15 -24.83
N ALA A 77 -11.92 -5.75 -23.57
CA ALA A 77 -11.05 -4.89 -22.78
C ALA A 77 -10.39 -5.62 -21.60
N LEU A 78 -9.96 -6.86 -21.82
CA LEU A 78 -9.30 -7.68 -20.79
C LEU A 78 -8.02 -7.02 -20.26
N ASP A 79 -7.22 -6.41 -21.13
CA ASP A 79 -5.98 -5.73 -20.72
C ASP A 79 -6.28 -4.62 -19.71
N THR A 80 -7.27 -3.78 -20.00
CA THR A 80 -7.69 -2.71 -19.08
C THR A 80 -8.23 -3.29 -17.77
N ALA A 81 -9.03 -4.36 -17.84
CA ALA A 81 -9.59 -5.01 -16.67
C ALA A 81 -8.48 -5.63 -15.78
N THR A 82 -7.52 -6.31 -16.38
CA THR A 82 -6.38 -6.90 -15.66
C THR A 82 -5.50 -5.83 -15.05
N THR A 83 -5.19 -4.76 -15.78
CA THR A 83 -4.43 -3.62 -15.26
C THR A 83 -5.09 -3.02 -14.02
N VAL A 84 -6.38 -2.70 -14.09
CA VAL A 84 -7.13 -2.13 -12.95
C VAL A 84 -7.16 -3.11 -11.77
N GLY A 85 -7.38 -4.38 -12.01
CA GLY A 85 -7.41 -5.41 -10.98
C GLY A 85 -6.05 -5.60 -10.31
N THR A 86 -4.99 -5.72 -11.09
CA THR A 86 -3.64 -5.92 -10.57
C THR A 86 -3.12 -4.71 -9.79
N GLN A 87 -3.34 -3.50 -10.29
CA GLN A 87 -2.96 -2.28 -9.57
C GLN A 87 -3.71 -2.13 -8.24
N ALA A 88 -4.97 -2.57 -8.18
CA ALA A 88 -5.76 -2.51 -6.96
C ALA A 88 -5.29 -3.54 -5.91
N VAL A 89 -4.88 -4.73 -6.33
CA VAL A 89 -4.47 -5.82 -5.43
C VAL A 89 -2.99 -5.74 -5.07
N ASN A 90 -2.14 -5.36 -6.00
CA ASN A 90 -0.70 -5.25 -5.81
C ASN A 90 -0.33 -4.04 -4.92
N GLY A 91 0.94 -3.95 -4.55
CA GLY A 91 1.47 -2.95 -3.63
C GLY A 91 1.55 -3.45 -2.19
N ASP A 92 1.94 -2.57 -1.30
CA ASP A 92 2.17 -2.94 0.10
C ASP A 92 0.85 -3.18 0.85
N TRP A 93 0.81 -4.25 1.63
CA TRP A 93 -0.32 -4.60 2.51
C TRP A 93 -0.04 -4.30 3.98
N ILE A 94 1.23 -4.09 4.31
CA ILE A 94 1.73 -3.86 5.67
C ILE A 94 2.65 -2.65 5.63
N ILE A 95 2.54 -1.80 6.63
CA ILE A 95 3.47 -0.68 6.80
C ILE A 95 4.69 -1.18 7.57
N TYR A 96 5.85 -1.14 6.93
CA TYR A 96 7.11 -1.52 7.54
C TYR A 96 7.68 -0.40 8.42
N PRO A 97 8.44 -0.73 9.46
CA PRO A 97 9.07 0.30 10.32
C PRO A 97 10.00 1.24 9.56
N THR A 98 10.62 0.78 8.49
CA THR A 98 11.51 1.54 7.59
C THR A 98 10.81 2.66 6.83
N VAL A 99 9.49 2.64 6.76
CA VAL A 99 8.69 3.75 6.21
C VAL A 99 8.79 4.99 7.08
N PHE A 100 8.89 4.82 8.40
CA PHE A 100 8.99 5.95 9.34
C PHE A 100 10.36 6.63 9.33
N THR A 101 11.38 5.99 8.78
CA THR A 101 12.71 6.56 8.58
C THR A 101 12.90 7.19 7.20
N GLY A 102 11.96 6.96 6.28
CA GLY A 102 12.08 7.40 4.89
C GLY A 102 12.99 6.51 4.02
N ASP A 103 13.46 5.37 4.56
CA ASP A 103 14.27 4.41 3.80
C ASP A 103 13.43 3.67 2.74
N ARG A 104 12.11 3.66 2.92
CA ARG A 104 11.17 2.99 2.03
C ARG A 104 9.88 3.79 1.89
N ASP A 105 9.45 3.97 0.65
CA ASP A 105 8.12 4.51 0.34
C ASP A 105 7.04 3.42 0.43
N VAL A 106 5.82 3.82 0.80
CA VAL A 106 4.66 2.94 0.78
C VAL A 106 4.05 2.92 -0.61
N GLU A 107 4.01 1.77 -1.24
CA GLU A 107 3.31 1.57 -2.49
C GLU A 107 1.84 1.18 -2.24
N PHE A 108 0.96 2.17 -2.13
CA PHE A 108 -0.47 1.91 -1.94
C PHE A 108 -1.11 1.33 -3.20
N ILE A 109 -0.75 1.85 -4.37
CA ILE A 109 -1.20 1.36 -5.68
C ILE A 109 -0.08 0.50 -6.24
N GLY A 110 -0.37 -0.76 -6.57
CA GLY A 110 0.62 -1.64 -7.18
C GLY A 110 1.06 -1.09 -8.53
N ARG A 111 2.37 -1.10 -8.76
CA ARG A 111 2.90 -0.86 -10.10
C ARG A 111 2.49 -2.01 -11.01
N GLU A 112 2.26 -1.72 -12.27
CA GLU A 112 2.40 -2.73 -13.30
C GLU A 112 3.87 -3.16 -13.25
N GLU A 113 4.16 -4.32 -12.67
CA GLU A 113 5.36 -5.02 -13.06
C GLU A 113 5.14 -5.33 -14.55
N SER A 114 5.74 -4.51 -15.36
CA SER A 114 5.67 -4.71 -16.80
C SER A 114 6.12 -6.16 -17.04
N VAL A 115 5.27 -6.91 -17.72
CA VAL A 115 5.56 -8.29 -18.16
C VAL A 115 6.87 -8.31 -18.95
N GLU A 116 7.32 -7.15 -19.47
CA GLU A 116 8.64 -6.90 -20.02
C GLU A 116 9.81 -7.23 -19.07
N GLY A 117 9.70 -6.93 -17.76
CA GLY A 117 10.75 -7.27 -16.80
C GLY A 117 10.88 -8.79 -16.59
N LEU A 118 9.76 -9.51 -16.64
CA LEU A 118 9.74 -10.96 -16.49
C LEU A 118 10.25 -11.66 -17.77
N VAL A 119 9.94 -11.12 -18.94
CA VAL A 119 10.42 -11.64 -20.23
C VAL A 119 11.93 -11.45 -20.37
N LEU A 120 12.47 -10.28 -19.97
CA LEU A 120 13.91 -10.02 -20.00
C LEU A 120 14.71 -10.91 -19.05
N THR A 121 14.15 -11.28 -17.90
CA THR A 121 14.81 -12.22 -16.97
C THR A 121 14.74 -13.66 -17.47
N MET A 122 13.69 -14.06 -18.15
CA MET A 122 13.59 -15.39 -18.74
C MET A 122 14.53 -15.59 -19.96
N ASP A 123 14.72 -14.55 -20.76
CA ASP A 123 15.67 -14.60 -21.89
C ASP A 123 17.13 -14.66 -21.44
N GLN A 124 17.47 -14.03 -20.29
CA GLN A 124 18.83 -14.10 -19.74
C GLN A 124 19.18 -15.46 -19.13
N GLU A 125 18.20 -16.20 -18.63
CA GLU A 125 18.43 -17.51 -18.01
C GLU A 125 18.63 -18.61 -19.06
N GLN A 126 18.24 -18.37 -20.31
CA GLN A 126 18.36 -19.32 -21.41
C GLN A 126 19.66 -19.18 -22.21
N GLU A 127 20.48 -18.18 -21.96
CA GLU A 127 21.72 -17.86 -22.70
C GLU A 127 23.02 -18.27 -21.98
N THR A 128 22.95 -19.04 -20.89
CA THR A 128 24.14 -19.66 -20.29
C THR A 128 24.34 -21.08 -20.85
N PRO A 129 25.39 -21.28 -21.65
CA PRO A 129 25.73 -22.60 -22.18
C PRO A 129 26.22 -23.55 -21.08
#